data_4ca506575f173f4a784c44d44e767117
#
_entry.id   4ca506575f173f4a784c44d44e767117
#
_cell.length_a   1.000
_cell.length_b   1.000
_cell.length_c   1.000
_cell.angle_alpha   90.00
_cell.angle_beta   90.00
_cell.angle_gamma   90.00
#
_symmetry.space_group_name_H-M   'P 1'
#
loop_
_entity.id
_entity.type
_entity.pdbx_description
1 polymer ?
#
loop_
_entity_poly.entity_id
_entity_poly.type
_entity_poly.pdbx_seq_one_letter_code
_entity_poly.pdbx_strand_id
1 'polypeptide(L)' 'IERQAIAAALVRFGGNISQTAFALGVSRPTLYRKMSKYGLDE' A
#
# COMPACT_ATOMS: atom_id res chain seq x y z
N ILE A 1 -11.75 -4.06 -3.82
CA ILE A 1 -11.62 -2.60 -3.96
C ILE A 1 -10.42 -2.09 -3.20
N GLU A 2 -10.25 -2.54 -1.96
CA GLU A 2 -9.11 -2.10 -1.17
C GLU A 2 -7.79 -2.51 -1.83
N ARG A 3 -7.75 -3.71 -2.38
CA ARG A 3 -6.55 -4.17 -3.05
C ARG A 3 -6.21 -3.26 -4.22
N GLN A 4 -7.21 -2.87 -4.99
CA GLN A 4 -6.99 -2.00 -6.14
C GLN A 4 -6.50 -0.63 -5.69
N ALA A 5 -7.05 -0.11 -4.60
CA ALA A 5 -6.63 1.19 -4.10
C ALA A 5 -5.17 1.16 -3.65
N ILE A 6 -4.77 0.08 -2.97
CA ILE A 6 -3.39 -0.05 -2.51
C ILE A 6 -2.46 -0.21 -3.71
N ALA A 7 -2.82 -1.06 -4.66
CA ALA A 7 -1.99 -1.28 -5.83
C ALA A 7 -1.82 0.00 -6.63
N ALA A 8 -2.90 0.75 -6.82
CA ALA A 8 -2.84 2.00 -7.55
C ALA A 8 -1.94 3.01 -6.84
N ALA A 9 -2.05 3.08 -5.51
CA ALA A 9 -1.21 3.99 -4.74
C ALA A 9 0.26 3.60 -4.83
N LEU A 10 0.55 2.31 -4.78
CA LEU A 10 1.93 1.85 -4.91
C LEU A 10 2.52 2.25 -6.26
N VAL A 11 1.76 2.09 -7.31
CA VAL A 11 2.22 2.48 -8.65
C VAL A 11 2.41 3.98 -8.72
N ARG A 12 1.46 4.74 -8.17
CA ARG A 12 1.51 6.18 -8.21
C ARG A 12 2.76 6.73 -7.53
N PHE A 13 3.17 6.12 -6.42
CA PHE A 13 4.31 6.61 -5.65
C PHE A 13 5.57 5.81 -5.92
N GLY A 14 5.58 5.01 -6.98
CA GLY A 14 6.78 4.29 -7.39
C GLY A 14 7.28 3.29 -6.36
N GLY A 15 6.38 2.72 -5.58
CA GLY A 15 6.76 1.76 -4.55
C GLY A 15 7.21 2.38 -3.25
N ASN A 16 7.07 3.69 -3.09
CA ASN A 16 7.48 4.37 -1.86
C ASN A 16 6.47 4.06 -0.76
N ILE A 17 6.87 3.21 0.18
CA ILE A 17 5.97 2.73 1.22
C ILE A 17 5.52 3.87 2.14
N SER A 18 6.44 4.75 2.51
CA SER A 18 6.09 5.85 3.39
C SER A 18 5.01 6.74 2.80
N GLN A 19 5.20 7.15 1.54
CA GLN A 19 4.24 8.01 0.88
C GLN A 19 2.94 7.29 0.61
N THR A 20 3.02 6.02 0.22
CA THR A 20 1.83 5.24 -0.03
C THR A 20 0.98 5.12 1.22
N ALA A 21 1.61 4.81 2.36
CA ALA A 21 0.88 4.70 3.62
C ALA A 21 0.26 6.04 4.01
N PHE A 22 1.00 7.12 3.83
CA PHE A 22 0.49 8.44 4.15
C PHE A 22 -0.74 8.77 3.30
N ALA A 23 -0.66 8.48 2.02
CA ALA A 23 -1.76 8.78 1.11
C ALA A 23 -3.00 7.95 1.43
N LEU A 24 -2.81 6.73 1.91
CA LEU A 24 -3.90 5.85 2.27
C LEU A 24 -4.42 6.08 3.68
N GLY A 25 -3.72 6.92 4.45
CA GLY A 25 -4.14 7.22 5.82
C GLY A 25 -3.91 6.08 6.79
N VAL A 26 -2.89 5.27 6.56
CA VAL A 26 -2.56 4.15 7.45
C VAL A 26 -1.09 4.23 7.82
N SER A 27 -0.71 3.52 8.89
CA SER A 27 0.70 3.41 9.27
C SER A 27 1.40 2.43 8.35
N ARG A 28 2.75 2.51 8.33
CA ARG A 28 3.53 1.60 7.50
C ARG A 28 3.31 0.13 7.87
N PRO A 29 3.33 -0.23 9.16
CA PRO A 29 3.04 -1.63 9.50
C PRO A 29 1.68 -2.09 9.01
N THR A 30 0.68 -1.22 9.11
CA THR A 30 -0.66 -1.55 8.62
C THR A 30 -0.64 -1.76 7.11
N LEU A 31 0.10 -0.90 6.39
CA LEU A 31 0.22 -1.05 4.95
C LEU A 31 0.87 -2.38 4.59
N TYR A 32 1.95 -2.76 5.27
CA TYR A 32 2.61 -4.03 5.01
C TYR A 32 1.66 -5.20 5.24
N ARG A 33 0.86 -5.15 6.29
CA ARG A 33 -0.12 -6.18 6.56
C ARG A 33 -1.10 -6.34 5.41
N LYS A 34 -1.61 -5.21 4.93
CA LYS A 34 -2.59 -5.24 3.85
C LYS A 34 -1.95 -5.74 2.56
N MET A 35 -0.71 -5.33 2.29
CA MET A 35 0.00 -5.80 1.12
C MET A 35 0.17 -7.32 1.17
N SER A 36 0.54 -7.83 2.32
CA SER A 36 0.71 -9.27 2.49
C SER A 36 -0.62 -9.99 2.31
N LYS A 37 -1.68 -9.43 2.87
CA LYS A 37 -3.01 -10.03 2.77
C LYS A 37 -3.46 -10.17 1.33
N TYR A 38 -3.12 -9.19 0.51
CA TYR A 38 -3.56 -9.18 -0.89
C TYR A 38 -2.49 -9.67 -1.85
N GLY A 39 -1.35 -10.11 -1.34
CA GLY A 39 -0.28 -10.60 -2.20
C GLY A 39 0.42 -9.52 -3.00
N LEU A 40 0.47 -8.31 -2.46
CA LEU A 40 1.09 -7.18 -3.15
C LEU A 40 2.51 -6.89 -2.70
N ASP A 41 3.02 -7.67 -1.78
CA ASP A 41 4.33 -7.42 -1.17
C ASP A 41 5.47 -8.11 -1.91
N GLU A 42 5.22 -8.62 -3.05
CA GLU A 42 6.23 -9.32 -3.84
C GLU A 42 7.16 -8.41 -4.54
#